data_11df20194a5054f2f3c2a755cb1f42c9
#
_entry.id   11df20194a5054f2f3c2a755cb1f42c9
#
_cell.length_a   1.000
_cell.length_b   1.000
_cell.length_c   1.000
_cell.angle_alpha   90.00
_cell.angle_beta   90.00
_cell.angle_gamma   90.00
#
_symmetry.space_group_name_H-M   'P 1'
#
loop_
_entity.id
_entity.type
_entity.pdbx_description
1 polymer ?
#
loop_
_entity_poly.entity_id
_entity_poly.type
_entity_poly.pdbx_seq_one_letter_code
_entity_poly.pdbx_strand_id
1 'polypeptide(L)'
;MSEARASSPFAAAIAGGAIGAALTAAFLLFAVPEWLSSRIVRQGMLADPNILSETVDALRDQQYAPVLNANRAALETPFASSWKGAARPDVTLIEFYDYACPYCKASNPHVDRLLSEDKGLRIVYRELPILGPESVTAARLALQASKQGRFAQFHDTLWEAGRPAPQTLAVAAQAAGIAPTPPQDPAIEAELKKNFRLAGQLGATGTPLFIVGDRVMNGAVGYDALKQAVAAARKRRD
;
A
#
# COMPACT_ATOMS: atom_id res chain seq x y z
N MET A 1 36.48 33.52 71.27
CA MET A 1 35.07 33.12 71.43
C MET A 1 34.58 32.66 70.06
N SER A 2 34.48 31.36 69.88
CA SER A 2 34.05 30.75 68.60
C SER A 2 32.62 30.25 68.81
N GLU A 3 31.66 30.91 68.19
CA GLU A 3 30.27 30.43 68.20
C GLU A 3 30.13 29.26 67.24
N ALA A 4 29.97 28.05 67.78
CA ALA A 4 29.56 26.87 67.00
C ALA A 4 28.07 27.06 66.58
N ARG A 5 27.82 27.31 65.30
CA ARG A 5 26.48 27.30 64.71
C ARG A 5 25.93 25.86 64.81
N ALA A 6 25.03 25.64 65.76
CA ALA A 6 24.25 24.40 65.83
C ALA A 6 23.31 24.32 64.62
N SER A 7 23.57 23.40 63.72
CA SER A 7 22.65 23.10 62.58
C SER A 7 21.35 22.51 63.16
N SER A 8 20.24 23.17 62.85
CA SER A 8 18.90 22.76 63.25
C SER A 8 18.60 21.34 62.78
N PRO A 9 18.13 20.40 63.65
CA PRO A 9 17.79 19.06 63.25
C PRO A 9 16.71 19.00 62.14
N PHE A 10 15.94 20.08 62.04
CA PHE A 10 14.94 20.23 60.98
C PHE A 10 15.58 20.45 59.58
N ALA A 11 16.69 21.20 59.49
CA ALA A 11 17.42 21.39 58.22
C ALA A 11 18.10 20.10 57.75
N ALA A 12 18.60 19.25 58.69
CA ALA A 12 19.17 17.96 58.33
C ALA A 12 18.11 16.95 57.83
N ALA A 13 16.90 16.96 58.39
CA ALA A 13 15.80 16.11 57.97
C ALA A 13 15.28 16.47 56.56
N ILE A 14 15.18 17.77 56.22
CA ILE A 14 14.78 18.27 54.91
C ILE A 14 15.84 17.91 53.84
N ALA A 15 17.12 18.12 54.17
CA ALA A 15 18.23 17.77 53.27
C ALA A 15 18.29 16.23 52.98
N GLY A 16 18.07 15.40 53.99
CA GLY A 16 18.04 13.95 53.86
C GLY A 16 16.85 13.49 52.98
N GLY A 17 15.68 14.11 53.16
CA GLY A 17 14.49 13.84 52.33
C GLY A 17 14.68 14.22 50.86
N ALA A 18 15.28 15.40 50.60
CA ALA A 18 15.56 15.86 49.23
C ALA A 18 16.59 14.97 48.51
N ILE A 19 17.65 14.55 49.18
CA ILE A 19 18.65 13.62 48.64
C ILE A 19 18.02 12.24 48.37
N GLY A 20 17.21 11.72 49.28
CA GLY A 20 16.49 10.46 49.08
C GLY A 20 15.55 10.52 47.88
N ALA A 21 14.78 11.59 47.74
CA ALA A 21 13.91 11.79 46.59
C ALA A 21 14.69 11.92 45.27
N ALA A 22 15.82 12.62 45.25
CA ALA A 22 16.67 12.76 44.08
C ALA A 22 17.32 11.44 43.66
N LEU A 23 17.80 10.64 44.64
CA LEU A 23 18.35 9.31 44.36
C LEU A 23 17.30 8.32 43.88
N THR A 24 16.07 8.37 44.41
CA THR A 24 14.96 7.56 43.94
C THR A 24 14.56 7.97 42.55
N ALA A 25 14.46 9.25 42.24
CA ALA A 25 14.17 9.77 40.90
C ALA A 25 15.26 9.39 39.89
N ALA A 26 16.54 9.50 40.28
CA ALA A 26 17.65 9.09 39.43
C ALA A 26 17.65 7.55 39.19
N PHE A 27 17.36 6.76 40.20
CA PHE A 27 17.21 5.29 40.07
C PHE A 27 16.04 4.95 39.14
N LEU A 28 14.87 5.59 39.30
CA LEU A 28 13.72 5.39 38.43
C LEU A 28 13.97 5.85 36.98
N LEU A 29 14.75 6.92 36.79
CA LEU A 29 15.07 7.44 35.45
C LEU A 29 16.21 6.66 34.76
N PHE A 30 17.18 6.12 35.48
CA PHE A 30 18.38 5.51 34.90
C PHE A 30 18.47 4.01 35.05
N ALA A 31 17.99 3.40 36.15
CA ALA A 31 18.09 1.95 36.42
C ALA A 31 16.86 1.17 36.00
N VAL A 32 15.66 1.80 36.04
CA VAL A 32 14.41 1.17 35.63
C VAL A 32 14.24 1.06 34.09
N PRO A 33 14.79 1.97 33.25
CA PRO A 33 14.49 1.96 31.80
C PRO A 33 14.88 0.68 31.06
N GLU A 34 16.05 0.11 31.33
CA GLU A 34 16.53 -1.04 30.53
C GLU A 34 15.85 -2.38 30.91
N TRP A 35 15.61 -2.63 32.18
CA TRP A 35 15.01 -3.89 32.62
C TRP A 35 13.47 -3.89 32.48
N LEU A 36 12.80 -2.78 32.78
CA LEU A 36 11.34 -2.68 32.70
C LEU A 36 10.89 -2.48 31.23
N SER A 37 11.62 -1.68 30.44
CA SER A 37 11.31 -1.46 29.03
C SER A 37 11.39 -2.75 28.22
N SER A 38 12.43 -3.57 28.41
CA SER A 38 12.56 -4.83 27.70
C SER A 38 11.45 -5.83 28.05
N ARG A 39 11.00 -5.87 29.30
CA ARG A 39 9.86 -6.71 29.72
C ARG A 39 8.53 -6.21 29.18
N ILE A 40 8.26 -4.90 29.29
CA ILE A 40 7.01 -4.30 28.79
C ILE A 40 6.91 -4.46 27.30
N VAL A 41 7.98 -4.15 26.54
CA VAL A 41 8.01 -4.33 25.08
C VAL A 41 7.79 -5.79 24.70
N ARG A 42 8.52 -6.71 25.36
CA ARG A 42 8.36 -8.16 25.10
C ARG A 42 6.95 -8.66 25.41
N GLN A 43 6.40 -8.28 26.57
CA GLN A 43 5.04 -8.66 26.94
C GLN A 43 3.98 -8.04 26.03
N GLY A 44 4.15 -6.78 25.62
CA GLY A 44 3.29 -6.12 24.64
C GLY A 44 3.28 -6.83 23.29
N MET A 45 4.47 -7.17 22.77
CA MET A 45 4.60 -7.90 21.49
C MET A 45 4.04 -9.33 21.56
N LEU A 46 4.13 -10.00 22.71
CA LEU A 46 3.56 -11.34 22.89
C LEU A 46 2.05 -11.31 23.12
N ALA A 47 1.53 -10.23 23.74
CA ALA A 47 0.09 -10.04 23.95
C ALA A 47 -0.64 -9.64 22.66
N ASP A 48 0.01 -8.84 21.80
CA ASP A 48 -0.52 -8.45 20.49
C ASP A 48 0.59 -8.56 19.43
N PRO A 49 0.69 -9.71 18.75
CA PRO A 49 1.67 -9.93 17.67
C PRO A 49 1.50 -8.97 16.49
N ASN A 50 0.33 -8.31 16.34
CA ASN A 50 0.08 -7.39 15.23
C ASN A 50 0.90 -6.10 15.35
N ILE A 51 1.34 -5.72 16.56
CA ILE A 51 2.19 -4.53 16.78
C ILE A 51 3.41 -4.53 15.87
N LEU A 52 4.04 -5.70 15.68
CA LEU A 52 5.22 -5.82 14.81
C LEU A 52 4.86 -5.57 13.34
N SER A 53 3.77 -6.18 12.85
CA SER A 53 3.33 -5.98 11.47
C SER A 53 2.89 -4.53 11.23
N GLU A 54 2.17 -3.92 12.14
CA GLU A 54 1.77 -2.51 12.07
C GLU A 54 2.98 -1.56 12.06
N THR A 55 4.00 -1.86 12.86
CA THR A 55 5.24 -1.07 12.89
C THR A 55 6.00 -1.18 11.56
N VAL A 56 6.12 -2.39 11.00
CA VAL A 56 6.76 -2.63 9.69
C VAL A 56 5.99 -1.92 8.58
N ASP A 57 4.66 -1.97 8.61
CA ASP A 57 3.81 -1.26 7.65
C ASP A 57 3.98 0.27 7.76
N ALA A 58 4.01 0.81 8.98
CA ALA A 58 4.24 2.24 9.21
C ALA A 58 5.62 2.71 8.71
N LEU A 59 6.67 1.92 8.94
CA LEU A 59 8.00 2.21 8.40
C LEU A 59 8.02 2.17 6.87
N ARG A 60 7.35 1.20 6.27
CA ARG A 60 7.20 1.09 4.82
C ARG A 60 6.44 2.27 4.24
N ASP A 61 5.32 2.65 4.85
CA ASP A 61 4.53 3.82 4.45
C ASP A 61 5.39 5.10 4.47
N GLN A 62 6.20 5.30 5.52
CA GLN A 62 7.14 6.42 5.61
C GLN A 62 8.22 6.38 4.51
N GLN A 63 8.76 5.21 4.21
CA GLN A 63 9.77 5.02 3.18
C GLN A 63 9.26 5.39 1.78
N TYR A 64 8.01 5.04 1.46
CA TYR A 64 7.43 5.31 0.14
C TYR A 64 6.72 6.67 0.04
N ALA A 65 6.43 7.35 1.14
CA ALA A 65 5.72 8.63 1.15
C ALA A 65 6.32 9.68 0.18
N PRO A 66 7.64 9.89 0.09
CA PRO A 66 8.21 10.85 -0.85
C PRO A 66 7.92 10.48 -2.31
N VAL A 67 8.04 9.19 -2.67
CA VAL A 67 7.78 8.70 -4.02
C VAL A 67 6.29 8.79 -4.37
N LEU A 68 5.41 8.41 -3.43
CA LEU A 68 3.97 8.52 -3.58
C LEU A 68 3.54 9.98 -3.80
N ASN A 69 4.03 10.90 -2.96
CA ASN A 69 3.67 12.32 -3.07
C ASN A 69 4.14 12.93 -4.39
N ALA A 70 5.36 12.61 -4.84
CA ALA A 70 5.89 13.10 -6.11
C ALA A 70 5.15 12.52 -7.34
N ASN A 71 4.52 11.35 -7.22
CA ASN A 71 3.89 10.65 -8.33
C ASN A 71 2.37 10.48 -8.18
N ARG A 72 1.74 11.05 -7.15
CA ARG A 72 0.32 10.84 -6.82
C ARG A 72 -0.61 11.08 -8.01
N ALA A 73 -0.49 12.23 -8.66
CA ALA A 73 -1.29 12.54 -9.85
C ALA A 73 -1.07 11.52 -10.97
N ALA A 74 0.18 11.10 -11.21
CA ALA A 74 0.49 10.10 -12.22
C ALA A 74 -0.04 8.70 -11.85
N LEU A 75 -0.11 8.35 -10.56
CA LEU A 75 -0.63 7.08 -10.05
C LEU A 75 -2.17 7.03 -10.12
N GLU A 76 -2.84 8.10 -9.70
CA GLU A 76 -4.30 8.15 -9.59
C GLU A 76 -5.00 8.49 -10.92
N THR A 77 -4.28 9.07 -11.91
CA THR A 77 -4.85 9.35 -13.23
C THR A 77 -4.78 8.09 -14.10
N PRO A 78 -5.93 7.50 -14.48
CA PRO A 78 -5.93 6.32 -15.33
C PRO A 78 -5.42 6.62 -16.74
N PHE A 79 -4.88 5.64 -17.43
CA PHE A 79 -4.70 5.70 -18.87
C PHE A 79 -6.04 5.47 -19.53
N ALA A 80 -6.57 6.51 -20.18
CA ALA A 80 -7.88 6.49 -20.81
C ALA A 80 -8.97 5.84 -19.93
N SER A 81 -9.53 4.70 -20.32
CA SER A 81 -10.56 4.00 -19.56
C SER A 81 -10.04 2.85 -18.68
N SER A 82 -8.72 2.77 -18.38
CA SER A 82 -8.14 1.74 -17.51
C SER A 82 -8.54 1.94 -16.04
N TRP A 83 -9.83 1.97 -15.76
CA TRP A 83 -10.38 2.11 -14.41
C TRP A 83 -11.79 1.51 -14.31
N LYS A 84 -12.22 1.18 -13.09
CA LYS A 84 -13.58 0.77 -12.73
C LYS A 84 -14.05 1.52 -11.48
N GLY A 85 -15.36 1.62 -11.28
CA GLY A 85 -15.98 2.19 -10.11
C GLY A 85 -16.41 3.64 -10.27
N ALA A 86 -16.14 4.49 -9.28
CA ALA A 86 -16.67 5.87 -9.22
C ALA A 86 -16.07 6.79 -10.27
N ALA A 87 -16.91 7.50 -11.02
CA ALA A 87 -16.46 8.55 -11.93
C ALA A 87 -15.89 9.77 -11.19
N ARG A 88 -16.36 10.03 -9.98
CA ARG A 88 -15.86 11.05 -9.05
C ARG A 88 -15.55 10.37 -7.72
N PRO A 89 -14.35 9.75 -7.56
CA PRO A 89 -14.02 9.00 -6.37
C PRO A 89 -13.66 9.89 -5.19
N ASP A 90 -13.97 9.43 -3.99
CA ASP A 90 -13.39 9.93 -2.76
C ASP A 90 -12.08 9.19 -2.40
N VAL A 91 -11.94 7.93 -2.81
CA VAL A 91 -10.70 7.14 -2.67
C VAL A 91 -10.38 6.45 -3.98
N THR A 92 -9.08 6.43 -4.33
CA THR A 92 -8.56 5.68 -5.47
C THR A 92 -7.63 4.57 -4.97
N LEU A 93 -7.91 3.34 -5.37
CA LEU A 93 -7.01 2.20 -5.26
C LEU A 93 -6.32 2.02 -6.61
N ILE A 94 -5.01 1.87 -6.60
CA ILE A 94 -4.21 1.58 -7.79
C ILE A 94 -3.76 0.12 -7.71
N GLU A 95 -3.92 -0.62 -8.79
CA GLU A 95 -3.45 -1.99 -8.91
C GLU A 95 -2.48 -2.10 -10.10
N PHE A 96 -1.23 -2.47 -9.82
CA PHE A 96 -0.30 -2.93 -10.85
C PHE A 96 -0.42 -4.45 -10.94
N TYR A 97 -0.67 -4.94 -12.14
CA TYR A 97 -1.01 -6.34 -12.35
C TYR A 97 -0.47 -6.91 -13.67
N ASP A 98 -0.48 -8.23 -13.77
CA ASP A 98 -0.13 -8.99 -14.97
C ASP A 98 -1.21 -10.06 -15.20
N TYR A 99 -1.76 -10.13 -16.40
CA TYR A 99 -2.79 -11.11 -16.73
C TYR A 99 -2.35 -12.58 -16.63
N ALA A 100 -1.05 -12.86 -16.69
CA ALA A 100 -0.53 -14.21 -16.48
C ALA A 100 -0.28 -14.54 -15.00
N CYS A 101 -0.46 -13.55 -14.08
CA CYS A 101 -0.17 -13.73 -12.66
C CYS A 101 -1.32 -14.44 -11.93
N PRO A 102 -1.09 -15.62 -11.33
CA PRO A 102 -2.13 -16.32 -10.58
C PRO A 102 -2.56 -15.57 -9.32
N TYR A 103 -1.67 -14.81 -8.70
CA TYR A 103 -1.97 -14.00 -7.51
C TYR A 103 -2.86 -12.78 -7.85
N CYS A 104 -2.67 -12.17 -9.04
CA CYS A 104 -3.59 -11.14 -9.54
C CYS A 104 -4.98 -11.74 -9.76
N LYS A 105 -5.06 -12.91 -10.44
CA LYS A 105 -6.33 -13.60 -10.64
C LYS A 105 -7.01 -13.92 -9.30
N ALA A 106 -6.27 -14.37 -8.30
CA ALA A 106 -6.81 -14.66 -6.97
C ALA A 106 -7.28 -13.40 -6.22
N SER A 107 -6.75 -12.22 -6.56
CA SER A 107 -7.14 -10.94 -5.94
C SER A 107 -8.39 -10.34 -6.55
N ASN A 108 -8.74 -10.66 -7.81
CA ASN A 108 -9.89 -10.08 -8.51
C ASN A 108 -11.22 -10.17 -7.74
N PRO A 109 -11.61 -11.32 -7.14
CA PRO A 109 -12.85 -11.39 -6.35
C PRO A 109 -12.88 -10.41 -5.17
N HIS A 110 -11.74 -10.10 -4.57
CA HIS A 110 -11.63 -9.15 -3.46
C HIS A 110 -11.79 -7.71 -3.95
N VAL A 111 -11.19 -7.39 -5.10
CA VAL A 111 -11.30 -6.08 -5.76
C VAL A 111 -12.74 -5.84 -6.24
N ASP A 112 -13.35 -6.83 -6.89
CA ASP A 112 -14.74 -6.75 -7.39
C ASP A 112 -15.74 -6.59 -6.23
N ARG A 113 -15.51 -7.30 -5.12
CA ARG A 113 -16.32 -7.15 -3.92
C ARG A 113 -16.23 -5.74 -3.35
N LEU A 114 -15.01 -5.15 -3.26
CA LEU A 114 -14.84 -3.76 -2.82
C LEU A 114 -15.61 -2.79 -3.71
N LEU A 115 -15.51 -2.93 -5.03
CA LEU A 115 -16.25 -2.10 -5.99
C LEU A 115 -17.78 -2.23 -5.85
N SER A 116 -18.25 -3.42 -5.52
CA SER A 116 -19.70 -3.66 -5.32
C SER A 116 -20.23 -2.98 -4.05
N GLU A 117 -19.44 -3.02 -2.98
CA GLU A 117 -19.81 -2.51 -1.65
C GLU A 117 -19.55 -0.99 -1.50
N ASP A 118 -18.56 -0.43 -2.20
CA ASP A 118 -18.11 0.96 -2.04
C ASP A 118 -18.31 1.80 -3.31
N LYS A 119 -19.36 2.60 -3.35
CA LYS A 119 -19.72 3.43 -4.50
C LYS A 119 -18.86 4.71 -4.65
N GLY A 120 -18.05 5.05 -3.65
CA GLY A 120 -17.08 6.15 -3.70
C GLY A 120 -15.69 5.72 -4.18
N LEU A 121 -15.46 4.41 -4.29
CA LEU A 121 -14.16 3.85 -4.67
C LEU A 121 -13.97 3.85 -6.20
N ARG A 122 -12.77 4.18 -6.65
CA ARG A 122 -12.26 3.93 -7.99
C ARG A 122 -11.06 2.99 -7.92
N ILE A 123 -11.01 2.01 -8.83
CA ILE A 123 -9.79 1.24 -9.08
C ILE A 123 -9.15 1.76 -10.37
N VAL A 124 -7.87 2.12 -10.30
CA VAL A 124 -7.02 2.43 -11.47
C VAL A 124 -6.13 1.24 -11.76
N TYR A 125 -6.26 0.67 -12.93
CA TYR A 125 -5.53 -0.50 -13.38
C TYR A 125 -4.28 -0.09 -14.15
N ARG A 126 -3.11 -0.69 -13.78
CA ARG A 126 -1.82 -0.41 -14.39
C ARG A 126 -1.16 -1.70 -14.83
N GLU A 127 -1.02 -1.83 -16.13
CA GLU A 127 -0.35 -2.96 -16.75
C GLU A 127 1.12 -3.03 -16.31
N LEU A 128 1.52 -4.18 -15.75
CA LEU A 128 2.90 -4.49 -15.37
C LEU A 128 3.26 -5.90 -15.88
N PRO A 129 3.43 -6.06 -17.20
CA PRO A 129 3.61 -7.37 -17.84
C PRO A 129 5.04 -7.88 -17.63
N ILE A 130 5.27 -8.63 -16.54
CA ILE A 130 6.57 -9.16 -16.12
C ILE A 130 6.72 -10.67 -16.32
N LEU A 131 5.66 -11.37 -16.74
CA LEU A 131 5.61 -12.84 -16.76
C LEU A 131 5.73 -13.46 -18.17
N GLY A 132 6.19 -12.68 -19.14
CA GLY A 132 6.52 -13.20 -20.46
C GLY A 132 5.91 -12.43 -21.64
N PRO A 133 6.17 -12.88 -22.86
CA PRO A 133 5.74 -12.17 -24.08
C PRO A 133 4.20 -12.10 -24.21
N GLU A 134 3.48 -13.11 -23.77
CA GLU A 134 2.01 -13.15 -23.79
C GLU A 134 1.43 -12.12 -22.84
N SER A 135 2.06 -11.87 -21.67
CA SER A 135 1.69 -10.79 -20.75
C SER A 135 1.84 -9.42 -21.43
N VAL A 136 2.95 -9.21 -22.15
CA VAL A 136 3.18 -7.95 -22.89
C VAL A 136 2.14 -7.75 -23.98
N THR A 137 1.79 -8.82 -24.71
CA THR A 137 0.73 -8.79 -25.72
C THR A 137 -0.62 -8.44 -25.10
N ALA A 138 -0.97 -9.09 -23.98
CA ALA A 138 -2.20 -8.82 -23.24
C ALA A 138 -2.29 -7.36 -22.78
N ALA A 139 -1.22 -6.84 -22.19
CA ALA A 139 -1.14 -5.47 -21.72
C ALA A 139 -1.31 -4.43 -22.85
N ARG A 140 -0.68 -4.67 -24.02
CA ARG A 140 -0.86 -3.79 -25.18
C ARG A 140 -2.30 -3.79 -25.69
N LEU A 141 -2.94 -4.95 -25.74
CA LEU A 141 -4.35 -5.07 -26.14
C LEU A 141 -5.30 -4.42 -25.13
N ALA A 142 -5.03 -4.58 -23.82
CA ALA A 142 -5.80 -3.93 -22.77
C ALA A 142 -5.71 -2.40 -22.86
N LEU A 143 -4.50 -1.87 -23.09
CA LEU A 143 -4.31 -0.41 -23.29
C LEU A 143 -4.93 0.08 -24.60
N GLN A 144 -4.94 -0.73 -25.66
CA GLN A 144 -5.67 -0.44 -26.89
C GLN A 144 -7.19 -0.37 -26.62
N ALA A 145 -7.73 -1.35 -25.92
CA ALA A 145 -9.14 -1.35 -25.48
C ALA A 145 -9.46 -0.12 -24.63
N SER A 146 -8.53 0.24 -23.74
CA SER A 146 -8.65 1.43 -22.88
C SER A 146 -8.78 2.73 -23.71
N LYS A 147 -7.97 2.93 -24.73
CA LYS A 147 -8.05 4.10 -25.63
C LYS A 147 -9.39 4.19 -26.36
N GLN A 148 -10.06 3.07 -26.56
CA GLN A 148 -11.37 2.99 -27.21
C GLN A 148 -12.55 2.99 -26.23
N GLY A 149 -12.31 3.20 -24.92
CA GLY A 149 -13.35 3.16 -23.89
C GLY A 149 -13.87 1.75 -23.59
N ARG A 150 -13.13 0.71 -23.95
CA ARG A 150 -13.51 -0.70 -23.89
C ARG A 150 -12.70 -1.52 -22.88
N PHE A 151 -11.97 -0.85 -22.00
CA PHE A 151 -11.08 -1.53 -21.03
C PHE A 151 -11.80 -2.60 -20.21
N ALA A 152 -12.93 -2.25 -19.59
CA ALA A 152 -13.64 -3.18 -18.70
C ALA A 152 -14.06 -4.46 -19.43
N GLN A 153 -14.60 -4.36 -20.66
CA GLN A 153 -14.98 -5.52 -21.44
C GLN A 153 -13.80 -6.43 -21.76
N PHE A 154 -12.67 -5.86 -22.18
CA PHE A 154 -11.46 -6.61 -22.46
C PHE A 154 -10.91 -7.28 -21.20
N HIS A 155 -10.78 -6.49 -20.15
CA HIS A 155 -10.18 -6.90 -18.87
C HIS A 155 -10.94 -8.08 -18.23
N ASP A 156 -12.27 -7.94 -18.11
CA ASP A 156 -13.10 -8.95 -17.49
C ASP A 156 -13.13 -10.24 -18.33
N THR A 157 -13.33 -10.10 -19.64
CA THR A 157 -13.35 -11.25 -20.56
C THR A 157 -12.01 -12.01 -20.57
N LEU A 158 -10.87 -11.29 -20.52
CA LEU A 158 -9.57 -11.98 -20.50
C LEU A 158 -9.35 -12.75 -19.20
N TRP A 159 -9.75 -12.19 -18.05
CA TRP A 159 -9.67 -12.89 -16.76
C TRP A 159 -10.58 -14.14 -16.72
N GLU A 160 -11.76 -14.07 -17.32
CA GLU A 160 -12.70 -15.20 -17.46
C GLU A 160 -12.15 -16.25 -18.43
N ALA A 161 -11.63 -15.83 -19.58
CA ALA A 161 -11.08 -16.72 -20.60
C ALA A 161 -9.83 -17.48 -20.13
N GLY A 162 -9.10 -16.91 -19.17
CA GLY A 162 -7.95 -17.53 -18.53
C GLY A 162 -6.62 -16.87 -18.85
N ARG A 163 -5.53 -17.65 -18.76
CA ARG A 163 -4.17 -17.16 -18.97
C ARG A 163 -3.99 -16.63 -20.39
N PRO A 164 -3.23 -15.52 -20.59
CA PRO A 164 -2.93 -14.98 -21.92
C PRO A 164 -2.36 -16.04 -22.87
N ALA A 165 -3.04 -16.24 -23.98
CA ALA A 165 -2.69 -17.09 -25.09
C ALA A 165 -3.37 -16.54 -26.35
N PRO A 166 -2.95 -16.90 -27.58
CA PRO A 166 -3.57 -16.39 -28.79
C PRO A 166 -5.10 -16.53 -28.82
N GLN A 167 -5.64 -17.65 -28.32
CA GLN A 167 -7.07 -17.93 -28.27
C GLN A 167 -7.81 -17.04 -27.26
N THR A 168 -7.31 -16.94 -26.03
CA THR A 168 -7.94 -16.13 -24.97
C THR A 168 -7.86 -14.63 -25.27
N LEU A 169 -6.75 -14.19 -25.87
CA LEU A 169 -6.59 -12.81 -26.33
C LEU A 169 -7.56 -12.46 -27.47
N ALA A 170 -7.77 -13.40 -28.41
CA ALA A 170 -8.75 -13.22 -29.50
C ALA A 170 -10.16 -13.09 -28.95
N VAL A 171 -10.55 -13.93 -27.97
CA VAL A 171 -11.87 -13.86 -27.31
C VAL A 171 -12.07 -12.50 -26.63
N ALA A 172 -11.10 -12.05 -25.84
CA ALA A 172 -11.18 -10.77 -25.17
C ALA A 172 -11.20 -9.57 -26.14
N ALA A 173 -10.40 -9.62 -27.20
CA ALA A 173 -10.38 -8.61 -28.24
C ALA A 173 -11.74 -8.52 -28.98
N GLN A 174 -12.31 -9.67 -29.31
CA GLN A 174 -13.64 -9.74 -29.93
C GLN A 174 -14.72 -9.15 -29.01
N ALA A 175 -14.74 -9.52 -27.75
CA ALA A 175 -15.69 -8.99 -26.77
C ALA A 175 -15.59 -7.48 -26.61
N ALA A 176 -14.37 -6.93 -26.63
CA ALA A 176 -14.11 -5.51 -26.58
C ALA A 176 -14.31 -4.78 -27.93
N GLY A 177 -14.50 -5.50 -29.02
CA GLY A 177 -14.63 -4.93 -30.37
C GLY A 177 -13.34 -4.27 -30.87
N ILE A 178 -12.17 -4.79 -30.48
CA ILE A 178 -10.87 -4.30 -30.92
C ILE A 178 -10.15 -5.31 -31.81
N ALA A 179 -9.16 -4.84 -32.57
CA ALA A 179 -8.31 -5.73 -33.34
C ALA A 179 -7.51 -6.68 -32.39
N PRO A 180 -7.39 -7.98 -32.70
CA PRO A 180 -6.66 -8.93 -31.86
C PRO A 180 -5.13 -8.81 -31.98
N THR A 181 -4.65 -7.96 -32.84
CA THR A 181 -3.21 -7.70 -33.06
C THR A 181 -2.79 -6.49 -32.24
N PRO A 182 -1.74 -6.61 -31.41
CA PRO A 182 -1.26 -5.47 -30.64
C PRO A 182 -0.84 -4.31 -31.54
N PRO A 183 -1.27 -3.07 -31.21
CA PRO A 183 -0.90 -1.92 -32.03
C PRO A 183 0.55 -1.53 -31.82
N GLN A 184 1.16 -0.95 -32.85
CA GLN A 184 2.40 -0.18 -32.71
C GLN A 184 2.03 1.26 -32.35
N ASP A 185 1.75 1.50 -31.07
CA ASP A 185 1.29 2.79 -30.57
C ASP A 185 2.26 3.37 -29.53
N PRO A 186 2.97 4.48 -29.86
CA PRO A 186 3.94 5.09 -28.95
C PRO A 186 3.35 5.47 -27.59
N ALA A 187 2.06 5.82 -27.50
CA ALA A 187 1.41 6.17 -26.25
C ALA A 187 1.24 4.94 -25.33
N ILE A 188 0.94 3.78 -25.91
CA ILE A 188 0.85 2.51 -25.17
C ILE A 188 2.24 2.11 -24.62
N GLU A 189 3.28 2.20 -25.47
CA GLU A 189 4.65 1.89 -25.02
C GLU A 189 5.13 2.87 -23.93
N ALA A 190 4.81 4.16 -24.07
CA ALA A 190 5.11 5.17 -23.06
C ALA A 190 4.38 4.87 -21.72
N GLU A 191 3.12 4.42 -21.78
CA GLU A 191 2.37 4.04 -20.57
C GLU A 191 2.98 2.81 -19.90
N LEU A 192 3.30 1.77 -20.65
CA LEU A 192 3.98 0.58 -20.10
C LEU A 192 5.30 0.97 -19.44
N LYS A 193 6.14 1.76 -20.12
CA LYS A 193 7.40 2.25 -19.57
C LYS A 193 7.19 3.07 -18.29
N LYS A 194 6.16 3.92 -18.25
CA LYS A 194 5.77 4.70 -17.06
C LYS A 194 5.38 3.77 -15.91
N ASN A 195 4.58 2.74 -16.17
CA ASN A 195 4.14 1.78 -15.17
C ASN A 195 5.31 0.99 -14.58
N PHE A 196 6.23 0.49 -15.41
CA PHE A 196 7.45 -0.16 -14.95
C PHE A 196 8.29 0.74 -14.04
N ARG A 197 8.49 2.01 -14.43
CA ARG A 197 9.23 2.98 -13.62
C ARG A 197 8.55 3.22 -12.28
N LEU A 198 7.25 3.48 -12.26
CA LEU A 198 6.49 3.74 -11.03
C LEU A 198 6.50 2.53 -10.11
N ALA A 199 6.25 1.33 -10.63
CA ALA A 199 6.30 0.09 -9.85
C ALA A 199 7.69 -0.12 -9.22
N GLY A 200 8.76 0.08 -9.99
CA GLY A 200 10.13 -0.02 -9.48
C GLY A 200 10.45 0.98 -8.38
N GLN A 201 10.04 2.25 -8.53
CA GLN A 201 10.21 3.28 -7.50
C GLN A 201 9.44 2.98 -6.21
N LEU A 202 8.33 2.25 -6.30
CA LEU A 202 7.49 1.82 -5.18
C LEU A 202 7.88 0.45 -4.63
N GLY A 203 9.04 -0.07 -5.01
CA GLY A 203 9.55 -1.32 -4.47
C GLY A 203 8.73 -2.55 -4.85
N ALA A 204 8.13 -2.56 -6.05
CA ALA A 204 7.44 -3.73 -6.53
C ALA A 204 8.39 -4.93 -6.63
N THR A 205 8.04 -6.02 -5.97
CA THR A 205 8.77 -7.30 -6.03
C THR A 205 8.10 -8.29 -6.98
N GLY A 206 6.93 -7.93 -7.50
CA GLY A 206 6.09 -8.74 -8.38
C GLY A 206 4.71 -8.13 -8.55
N THR A 207 3.75 -8.93 -8.95
CA THR A 207 2.33 -8.56 -9.06
C THR A 207 1.47 -9.49 -8.22
N PRO A 208 0.32 -9.00 -7.68
CA PRO A 208 -0.14 -7.62 -7.76
C PRO A 208 0.64 -6.68 -6.81
N LEU A 209 0.67 -5.38 -7.13
CA LEU A 209 1.05 -4.31 -6.21
C LEU A 209 -0.15 -3.38 -6.06
N PHE A 210 -0.63 -3.20 -4.83
CA PHE A 210 -1.73 -2.31 -4.52
C PHE A 210 -1.23 -1.04 -3.84
N ILE A 211 -1.86 0.11 -4.18
CA ILE A 211 -1.59 1.39 -3.55
C ILE A 211 -2.92 2.05 -3.22
N VAL A 212 -3.09 2.46 -1.96
CA VAL A 212 -4.25 3.19 -1.48
C VAL A 212 -3.80 4.29 -0.54
N GLY A 213 -4.03 5.55 -0.89
CA GLY A 213 -3.52 6.68 -0.12
C GLY A 213 -1.98 6.63 -0.02
N ASP A 214 -1.46 6.44 1.20
CA ASP A 214 -0.02 6.36 1.45
C ASP A 214 0.48 4.92 1.66
N ARG A 215 -0.40 3.93 1.56
CA ARG A 215 -0.03 2.51 1.75
C ARG A 215 0.37 1.85 0.44
N VAL A 216 1.50 1.14 0.48
CA VAL A 216 2.01 0.29 -0.60
C VAL A 216 1.98 -1.16 -0.11
N MET A 217 1.22 -2.01 -0.79
CA MET A 217 1.01 -3.40 -0.40
C MET A 217 1.43 -4.33 -1.55
N ASN A 218 2.49 -5.11 -1.31
CA ASN A 218 3.00 -6.09 -2.28
C ASN A 218 2.30 -7.43 -2.12
N GLY A 219 1.88 -8.03 -3.23
CA GLY A 219 1.28 -9.36 -3.29
C GLY A 219 -0.23 -9.37 -3.05
N ALA A 220 -0.81 -10.57 -3.01
CA ALA A 220 -2.25 -10.79 -2.80
C ALA A 220 -2.60 -10.64 -1.31
N VAL A 221 -2.98 -9.44 -0.89
CA VAL A 221 -3.21 -9.08 0.52
C VAL A 221 -4.60 -9.41 1.05
N GLY A 222 -5.53 -9.85 0.20
CA GLY A 222 -6.89 -10.20 0.59
C GLY A 222 -7.84 -9.01 0.83
N TYR A 223 -9.13 -9.35 0.94
CA TYR A 223 -10.22 -8.37 1.03
C TYR A 223 -10.12 -7.44 2.24
N ASP A 224 -9.91 -7.99 3.44
CA ASP A 224 -9.93 -7.20 4.68
C ASP A 224 -8.80 -6.16 4.74
N ALA A 225 -7.60 -6.52 4.28
CA ALA A 225 -6.47 -5.60 4.21
C ALA A 225 -6.74 -4.46 3.22
N LEU A 226 -7.30 -4.75 2.04
CA LEU A 226 -7.69 -3.74 1.07
C LEU A 226 -8.79 -2.82 1.61
N LYS A 227 -9.82 -3.37 2.26
CA LYS A 227 -10.91 -2.61 2.88
C LYS A 227 -10.40 -1.68 3.98
N GLN A 228 -9.51 -2.16 4.84
CA GLN A 228 -8.89 -1.35 5.89
C GLN A 228 -8.05 -0.21 5.29
N ALA A 229 -7.27 -0.48 4.23
CA ALA A 229 -6.47 0.54 3.55
C ALA A 229 -7.36 1.63 2.93
N VAL A 230 -8.46 1.26 2.27
CA VAL A 230 -9.44 2.20 1.71
C VAL A 230 -10.05 3.06 2.82
N ALA A 231 -10.49 2.45 3.92
CA ALA A 231 -11.07 3.18 5.05
C ALA A 231 -10.06 4.15 5.70
N ALA A 232 -8.79 3.73 5.85
CA ALA A 232 -7.73 4.56 6.40
C ALA A 232 -7.39 5.75 5.47
N ALA A 233 -7.37 5.53 4.14
CA ALA A 233 -7.13 6.60 3.17
C ALA A 233 -8.26 7.65 3.17
N ARG A 234 -9.51 7.22 3.34
CA ARG A 234 -10.68 8.11 3.43
C ARG A 234 -10.61 9.01 4.64
N LYS A 235 -10.30 8.46 5.85
CA LYS A 235 -10.15 9.23 7.10
C LYS A 235 -9.05 10.30 7.07
N ARG A 236 -8.05 10.15 6.20
CA ARG A 236 -6.94 11.14 6.08
C ARG A 236 -7.26 12.30 5.14
N ARG A 237 -8.35 12.23 4.39
CA ARG A 237 -8.81 13.29 3.47
C ARG A 237 -9.83 14.24 4.10
N ASP A 238 -10.51 13.78 5.16
CA ASP A 238 -11.44 14.55 5.99
C ASP A 238 -10.67 15.36 7.05
#